data_5879a37e00f1c8b52b228e8d4c1db122
#
_entry.id   5879a37e00f1c8b52b228e8d4c1db122
#
_cell.length_a   1.000
_cell.length_b   1.000
_cell.length_c   1.000
_cell.angle_alpha   90.00
_cell.angle_beta   90.00
_cell.angle_gamma   90.00
#
_symmetry.space_group_name_H-M   'P 1'
#
loop_
_entity.id
_entity.type
_entity.pdbx_description
1 polymer ?
#
loop_
_entity_poly.entity_id
_entity_poly.type
_entity_poly.pdbx_seq_one_letter_code
_entity_poly.pdbx_strand_id
1 'polypeptide(L)'
;MNRTAASSVLLEVIATTVGDAKAAARAGADRLELVTAISEGGLTPSVGLIEAVVAAVAIPVNVIVRPHSRSFVYDADDLRVIERDVRAAVAAGANGVVFGALDARGDVDLGALERVAAAADGRDLTFHRAFDVSRDLNAAFDALLRVPAVTSVLTSGGHPSVLDAVATIMRLVRQAAGSTCTVLAGSGLTIDAVGDFVRATGVRAVHFGSGVRPRGEVLAPVDEQRVERVRAALDGAAAHV
;
A
#
# COMPACT_ATOMS: atom_id res chain seq x y z
N MET A 1 -23.66 6.67 9.88
CA MET A 1 -23.42 6.05 11.21
C MET A 1 -21.97 6.33 11.58
N ASN A 2 -21.72 7.13 12.64
CA ASN A 2 -20.37 7.34 13.15
C ASN A 2 -19.81 6.03 13.69
N ARG A 3 -18.78 5.49 13.03
CA ARG A 3 -18.01 4.36 13.59
C ARG A 3 -17.30 4.88 14.83
N THR A 4 -17.67 4.36 16.00
CA THR A 4 -16.96 4.60 17.26
C THR A 4 -15.49 4.21 17.06
N ALA A 5 -14.56 5.07 17.50
CA ALA A 5 -13.12 4.95 17.37
C ALA A 5 -12.53 3.85 18.30
N ALA A 6 -12.98 2.60 18.13
CA ALA A 6 -12.26 1.43 18.60
C ALA A 6 -11.43 0.95 17.39
N SER A 7 -10.12 0.99 17.50
CA SER A 7 -9.05 0.63 16.56
C SER A 7 -9.48 -0.29 15.38
N SER A 8 -10.18 0.26 14.39
CA SER A 8 -10.51 -0.50 13.19
C SER A 8 -9.26 -0.72 12.36
N VAL A 9 -9.04 -1.94 11.89
CA VAL A 9 -7.96 -2.27 10.96
C VAL A 9 -8.22 -1.55 9.64
N LEU A 10 -7.27 -0.76 9.15
CA LEU A 10 -7.36 -0.06 7.87
C LEU A 10 -7.41 -1.09 6.72
N LEU A 11 -8.40 -0.96 5.85
CA LEU A 11 -8.52 -1.71 4.60
C LEU A 11 -8.11 -0.84 3.42
N GLU A 12 -6.96 -1.12 2.82
CA GLU A 12 -6.54 -0.54 1.55
C GLU A 12 -6.87 -1.49 0.40
N VAL A 13 -7.45 -0.96 -0.68
CA VAL A 13 -7.82 -1.72 -1.88
C VAL A 13 -7.16 -1.13 -3.11
N ILE A 14 -6.59 -1.99 -3.98
CA ILE A 14 -6.05 -1.59 -5.29
C ILE A 14 -7.21 -1.27 -6.24
N ALA A 15 -7.18 -0.06 -6.80
CA ALA A 15 -8.03 0.37 -7.90
C ALA A 15 -7.21 0.59 -9.17
N THR A 16 -7.75 0.17 -10.31
CA THR A 16 -7.15 0.39 -11.63
C THR A 16 -8.04 1.22 -12.54
N THR A 17 -9.27 1.48 -12.13
CA THR A 17 -10.28 2.25 -12.85
C THR A 17 -11.11 3.08 -11.86
N VAL A 18 -11.85 4.08 -12.39
CA VAL A 18 -12.85 4.83 -11.61
C VAL A 18 -13.95 3.90 -11.08
N GLY A 19 -14.32 2.86 -11.86
CA GLY A 19 -15.29 1.84 -11.44
C GLY A 19 -14.81 1.07 -10.20
N ASP A 20 -13.56 0.58 -10.22
CA ASP A 20 -12.92 -0.08 -9.08
C ASP A 20 -12.91 0.81 -7.83
N ALA A 21 -12.52 2.07 -8.00
CA ALA A 21 -12.44 3.04 -6.91
C ALA A 21 -13.80 3.26 -6.25
N LYS A 22 -14.85 3.45 -7.05
CA LYS A 22 -16.23 3.61 -6.55
C LYS A 22 -16.74 2.35 -5.85
N ALA A 23 -16.48 1.17 -6.43
CA ALA A 23 -16.89 -0.11 -5.86
C ALA A 23 -16.21 -0.34 -4.49
N ALA A 24 -14.89 -0.19 -4.41
CA ALA A 24 -14.14 -0.35 -3.17
C ALA A 24 -14.60 0.63 -2.08
N ALA A 25 -14.78 1.92 -2.43
CA ALA A 25 -15.21 2.95 -1.48
C ALA A 25 -16.62 2.69 -0.92
N ARG A 26 -17.58 2.29 -1.77
CA ARG A 26 -18.94 1.95 -1.32
C ARG A 26 -18.97 0.74 -0.41
N ALA A 27 -18.11 -0.24 -0.68
CA ALA A 27 -18.04 -1.52 0.04
C ALA A 27 -17.20 -1.46 1.33
N GLY A 28 -16.70 -0.29 1.73
CA GLY A 28 -16.06 -0.08 3.03
C GLY A 28 -14.54 -0.16 3.04
N ALA A 29 -13.87 0.07 1.90
CA ALA A 29 -12.45 0.39 1.90
C ALA A 29 -12.21 1.73 2.62
N ASP A 30 -11.13 1.80 3.40
CA ASP A 30 -10.74 3.03 4.10
C ASP A 30 -9.80 3.89 3.26
N ARG A 31 -9.06 3.28 2.32
CA ARG A 31 -8.08 3.94 1.44
C ARG A 31 -7.94 3.16 0.12
N LEU A 32 -7.57 3.85 -0.92
CA LEU A 32 -7.23 3.24 -2.21
C LEU A 32 -5.74 3.35 -2.50
N GLU A 33 -5.18 2.33 -3.12
CA GLU A 33 -3.96 2.44 -3.91
C GLU A 33 -4.35 2.47 -5.39
N LEU A 34 -4.08 3.58 -6.08
CA LEU A 34 -4.37 3.72 -7.49
C LEU A 34 -3.15 3.33 -8.32
N VAL A 35 -3.34 2.36 -9.20
CA VAL A 35 -2.27 1.83 -10.07
C VAL A 35 -2.77 1.68 -11.50
N THR A 36 -1.84 1.62 -12.45
CA THR A 36 -2.07 1.05 -13.79
C THR A 36 -1.19 -0.19 -13.98
N ALA A 37 -1.34 -0.93 -15.07
CA ALA A 37 -0.52 -2.10 -15.40
C ALA A 37 -0.32 -3.06 -14.20
N ILE A 38 -1.41 -3.46 -13.56
CA ILE A 38 -1.38 -4.29 -12.34
C ILE A 38 -0.69 -5.64 -12.58
N SER A 39 -0.72 -6.19 -13.81
CA SER A 39 0.01 -7.40 -14.20
C SER A 39 1.54 -7.23 -14.14
N GLU A 40 2.03 -5.98 -14.22
CA GLU A 40 3.43 -5.59 -14.07
C GLU A 40 3.81 -5.29 -12.60
N GLY A 41 2.89 -5.51 -11.68
CA GLY A 41 3.04 -5.18 -10.27
C GLY A 41 2.69 -3.74 -9.92
N GLY A 42 2.01 -3.02 -10.81
CA GLY A 42 1.60 -1.63 -10.65
C GLY A 42 2.63 -0.63 -11.18
N LEU A 43 2.18 0.27 -12.04
CA LEU A 43 2.95 1.39 -12.59
C LEU A 43 2.18 2.70 -12.37
N THR A 44 2.85 3.85 -12.59
CA THR A 44 2.26 5.19 -12.46
C THR A 44 1.04 5.34 -13.36
N PRO A 45 -0.14 5.68 -12.82
CA PRO A 45 -1.33 5.96 -13.62
C PRO A 45 -1.22 7.33 -14.29
N SER A 46 -2.00 7.53 -15.38
CA SER A 46 -2.07 8.85 -16.03
C SER A 46 -2.69 9.89 -15.09
N VAL A 47 -2.30 11.17 -15.25
CA VAL A 47 -2.87 12.29 -14.48
C VAL A 47 -4.40 12.33 -14.61
N GLY A 48 -4.94 12.11 -15.82
CA GLY A 48 -6.40 12.08 -16.03
C GLY A 48 -7.10 10.97 -15.25
N LEU A 49 -6.47 9.80 -15.06
CA LEU A 49 -7.03 8.75 -14.21
C LEU A 49 -6.98 9.14 -12.73
N ILE A 50 -5.89 9.77 -12.28
CA ILE A 50 -5.75 10.25 -10.90
C ILE A 50 -6.86 11.26 -10.58
N GLU A 51 -7.00 12.31 -11.40
CA GLU A 51 -8.03 13.36 -11.26
C GLU A 51 -9.45 12.77 -11.23
N ALA A 52 -9.74 11.84 -12.16
CA ALA A 52 -11.05 11.21 -12.25
C ALA A 52 -11.38 10.34 -11.03
N VAL A 53 -10.41 9.63 -10.47
CA VAL A 53 -10.60 8.81 -9.27
C VAL A 53 -10.74 9.68 -8.03
N VAL A 54 -9.86 10.66 -7.85
CA VAL A 54 -9.93 11.60 -6.71
C VAL A 54 -11.26 12.33 -6.67
N ALA A 55 -11.76 12.78 -7.80
CA ALA A 55 -13.08 13.43 -7.90
C ALA A 55 -14.27 12.48 -7.64
N ALA A 56 -14.07 11.16 -7.79
CA ALA A 56 -15.15 10.18 -7.74
C ALA A 56 -15.39 9.56 -6.37
N VAL A 57 -14.45 9.70 -5.41
CA VAL A 57 -14.52 9.07 -4.08
C VAL A 57 -14.20 10.07 -2.97
N ALA A 58 -14.71 9.78 -1.75
CA ALA A 58 -14.45 10.62 -0.58
C ALA A 58 -13.35 10.03 0.35
N ILE A 59 -12.87 8.81 0.06
CA ILE A 59 -11.81 8.17 0.84
C ILE A 59 -10.44 8.54 0.26
N PRO A 60 -9.35 8.51 1.07
CA PRO A 60 -8.00 8.81 0.61
C PRO A 60 -7.57 7.95 -0.58
N VAL A 61 -6.87 8.57 -1.53
CA VAL A 61 -6.29 7.92 -2.70
C VAL A 61 -4.77 8.11 -2.66
N ASN A 62 -4.04 7.01 -2.47
CA ASN A 62 -2.60 6.96 -2.63
C ASN A 62 -2.26 6.49 -4.04
N VAL A 63 -1.30 7.12 -4.67
CA VAL A 63 -0.94 6.87 -6.08
C VAL A 63 0.43 6.23 -6.15
N ILE A 64 0.53 5.07 -6.85
CA ILE A 64 1.84 4.48 -7.10
C ILE A 64 2.63 5.35 -8.07
N VAL A 65 3.89 5.60 -7.73
CA VAL A 65 4.86 6.27 -8.62
C VAL A 65 5.99 5.30 -8.92
N ARG A 66 5.88 4.64 -10.07
CA ARG A 66 6.80 3.63 -10.56
C ARG A 66 6.83 3.69 -12.08
N PRO A 67 7.91 4.19 -12.69
CA PRO A 67 7.96 4.47 -14.14
C PRO A 67 8.03 3.20 -14.98
N HIS A 68 8.57 2.09 -14.44
CA HIS A 68 8.76 0.83 -15.14
C HIS A 68 8.85 -0.37 -14.20
N SER A 69 8.61 -1.57 -14.72
CA SER A 69 8.64 -2.84 -13.98
C SER A 69 10.01 -3.54 -13.95
N ARG A 70 11.05 -2.97 -14.60
CA ARG A 70 12.37 -3.60 -14.79
C ARG A 70 13.09 -3.92 -13.49
N SER A 71 13.12 -2.96 -12.56
CA SER A 71 13.79 -3.09 -11.27
C SER A 71 13.27 -2.03 -10.27
N PHE A 72 13.81 -2.04 -9.06
CA PHE A 72 13.64 -0.97 -8.06
C PHE A 72 14.92 -0.13 -7.89
N VAL A 73 15.91 -0.33 -8.77
CA VAL A 73 17.12 0.50 -8.83
C VAL A 73 16.92 1.49 -9.96
N TYR A 74 16.94 2.78 -9.63
CA TYR A 74 16.64 3.88 -10.55
C TYR A 74 17.88 4.71 -10.84
N ASP A 75 18.04 5.10 -12.09
CA ASP A 75 19.08 6.04 -12.49
C ASP A 75 18.65 7.51 -12.32
N ALA A 76 19.51 8.44 -12.70
CA ALA A 76 19.23 9.86 -12.57
C ALA A 76 18.07 10.33 -13.47
N ASP A 77 17.86 9.70 -14.61
CA ASP A 77 16.76 10.02 -15.51
C ASP A 77 15.44 9.50 -14.97
N ASP A 78 15.42 8.25 -14.48
CA ASP A 78 14.28 7.65 -13.79
C ASP A 78 13.84 8.52 -12.59
N LEU A 79 14.78 8.94 -11.75
CA LEU A 79 14.49 9.78 -10.58
C LEU A 79 13.91 11.16 -10.97
N ARG A 80 14.35 11.74 -12.09
CA ARG A 80 13.73 13.00 -12.60
C ARG A 80 12.28 12.79 -13.05
N VAL A 81 11.98 11.65 -13.68
CA VAL A 81 10.61 11.27 -14.05
C VAL A 81 9.77 11.06 -12.80
N ILE A 82 10.25 10.25 -11.86
CA ILE A 82 9.58 9.96 -10.59
C ILE A 82 9.19 11.24 -9.85
N GLU A 83 10.13 12.20 -9.68
CA GLU A 83 9.83 13.46 -8.99
C GLU A 83 8.74 14.29 -9.69
N ARG A 84 8.71 14.27 -11.02
CA ARG A 84 7.66 14.96 -11.78
C ARG A 84 6.31 14.27 -11.61
N ASP A 85 6.28 12.94 -11.65
CA ASP A 85 5.08 12.15 -11.46
C ASP A 85 4.52 12.33 -10.04
N VAL A 86 5.39 12.37 -9.01
CA VAL A 86 4.97 12.68 -7.63
C VAL A 86 4.29 14.04 -7.55
N ARG A 87 4.93 15.11 -8.09
CA ARG A 87 4.34 16.45 -8.09
C ARG A 87 3.03 16.50 -8.88
N ALA A 88 2.95 15.79 -10.01
CA ALA A 88 1.72 15.70 -10.80
C ALA A 88 0.60 14.97 -10.05
N ALA A 89 0.90 13.87 -9.36
CA ALA A 89 -0.07 13.14 -8.55
C ALA A 89 -0.58 14.00 -7.39
N VAL A 90 0.30 14.71 -6.68
CA VAL A 90 -0.08 15.63 -5.60
C VAL A 90 -0.95 16.78 -6.13
N ALA A 91 -0.57 17.38 -7.26
CA ALA A 91 -1.34 18.45 -7.90
C ALA A 91 -2.73 17.97 -8.38
N ALA A 92 -2.84 16.69 -8.81
CA ALA A 92 -4.10 16.05 -9.17
C ALA A 92 -4.97 15.65 -7.95
N GLY A 93 -4.51 15.92 -6.74
CA GLY A 93 -5.27 15.72 -5.49
C GLY A 93 -5.01 14.40 -4.77
N ALA A 94 -3.94 13.67 -5.10
CA ALA A 94 -3.56 12.48 -4.35
C ALA A 94 -3.32 12.79 -2.86
N ASN A 95 -3.81 11.92 -1.98
CA ASN A 95 -3.60 12.04 -0.53
C ASN A 95 -2.21 11.58 -0.10
N GLY A 96 -1.65 10.64 -0.84
CA GLY A 96 -0.31 10.12 -0.61
C GLY A 96 0.27 9.51 -1.89
N VAL A 97 1.54 9.15 -1.81
CA VAL A 97 2.25 8.44 -2.88
C VAL A 97 2.76 7.09 -2.38
N VAL A 98 2.83 6.13 -3.29
CA VAL A 98 3.40 4.81 -3.04
C VAL A 98 4.64 4.67 -3.89
N PHE A 99 5.80 4.51 -3.24
CA PHE A 99 7.11 4.48 -3.88
C PHE A 99 8.04 3.52 -3.15
N GLY A 100 9.07 3.04 -3.82
CA GLY A 100 10.14 2.26 -3.21
C GLY A 100 11.32 2.14 -4.16
N ALA A 101 12.51 2.35 -3.62
CA ALA A 101 13.77 2.26 -4.34
C ALA A 101 14.80 1.49 -3.51
N LEU A 102 15.63 0.73 -4.21
CA LEU A 102 16.77 0.03 -3.66
C LEU A 102 18.04 0.49 -4.38
N ASP A 103 19.15 0.48 -3.68
CA ASP A 103 20.47 0.66 -4.29
C ASP A 103 20.97 -0.62 -4.97
N ALA A 104 22.11 -0.55 -5.66
CA ALA A 104 22.71 -1.70 -6.35
C ALA A 104 23.14 -2.85 -5.41
N ARG A 105 23.17 -2.62 -4.08
CA ARG A 105 23.46 -3.65 -3.07
C ARG A 105 22.18 -4.29 -2.51
N GLY A 106 21.00 -3.78 -2.89
CA GLY A 106 19.71 -4.21 -2.39
C GLY A 106 19.32 -3.56 -1.05
N ASP A 107 19.99 -2.50 -0.64
CA ASP A 107 19.60 -1.69 0.51
C ASP A 107 18.60 -0.61 0.09
N VAL A 108 17.82 -0.06 1.03
CA VAL A 108 16.90 1.06 0.74
C VAL A 108 17.71 2.25 0.23
N ASP A 109 17.36 2.78 -0.95
CA ASP A 109 17.93 4.01 -1.48
C ASP A 109 17.33 5.22 -0.77
N LEU A 110 17.96 5.62 0.34
CA LEU A 110 17.52 6.75 1.15
C LEU A 110 17.58 8.07 0.37
N GLY A 111 18.55 8.24 -0.54
CA GLY A 111 18.66 9.45 -1.35
C GLY A 111 17.47 9.59 -2.31
N ALA A 112 17.07 8.51 -2.99
CA ALA A 112 15.88 8.50 -3.82
C ALA A 112 14.60 8.75 -2.98
N LEU A 113 14.52 8.14 -1.79
CA LEU A 113 13.38 8.29 -0.89
C LEU A 113 13.22 9.73 -0.38
N GLU A 114 14.32 10.39 0.00
CA GLU A 114 14.32 11.79 0.44
C GLU A 114 13.86 12.75 -0.68
N ARG A 115 14.30 12.51 -1.91
CA ARG A 115 13.85 13.29 -3.08
C ARG A 115 12.36 13.15 -3.33
N VAL A 116 11.81 11.94 -3.23
CA VAL A 116 10.37 11.67 -3.35
C VAL A 116 9.60 12.31 -2.20
N ALA A 117 10.08 12.20 -0.96
CA ALA A 117 9.46 12.83 0.20
C ALA A 117 9.40 14.36 0.06
N ALA A 118 10.47 14.99 -0.44
CA ALA A 118 10.48 16.43 -0.73
C ALA A 118 9.49 16.79 -1.85
N ALA A 119 9.38 15.98 -2.90
CA ALA A 119 8.44 16.21 -4.00
C ALA A 119 6.97 15.98 -3.58
N ALA A 120 6.72 15.12 -2.58
CA ALA A 120 5.38 14.81 -2.06
C ALA A 120 4.82 15.92 -1.14
N ASP A 121 5.62 16.92 -0.78
CA ASP A 121 5.20 18.12 -0.06
C ASP A 121 4.31 17.84 1.18
N GLY A 122 4.80 16.95 2.06
CA GLY A 122 4.13 16.58 3.30
C GLY A 122 2.97 15.59 3.15
N ARG A 123 2.75 15.04 1.97
CA ARG A 123 1.78 13.94 1.77
C ARG A 123 2.32 12.62 2.31
N ASP A 124 1.41 11.72 2.65
CA ASP A 124 1.74 10.36 3.07
C ASP A 124 2.62 9.64 2.05
N LEU A 125 3.62 8.92 2.55
CA LEU A 125 4.50 8.09 1.73
C LEU A 125 4.42 6.64 2.20
N THR A 126 3.93 5.76 1.33
CA THR A 126 3.98 4.31 1.52
C THR A 126 5.19 3.74 0.78
N PHE A 127 6.09 3.06 1.49
CA PHE A 127 7.13 2.27 0.84
C PHE A 127 6.56 0.94 0.39
N HIS A 128 6.58 0.67 -0.91
CA HIS A 128 5.95 -0.50 -1.50
C HIS A 128 6.79 -1.78 -1.38
N ARG A 129 6.38 -2.85 -2.07
CA ARG A 129 6.99 -4.19 -2.00
C ARG A 129 8.43 -4.32 -2.55
N ALA A 130 9.11 -3.23 -2.94
CA ALA A 130 10.56 -3.21 -3.04
C ALA A 130 11.21 -3.62 -1.71
N PHE A 131 10.52 -3.36 -0.59
CA PHE A 131 10.90 -3.82 0.73
C PHE A 131 11.11 -5.34 0.79
N ASP A 132 10.21 -6.12 0.20
CA ASP A 132 10.23 -7.60 0.25
C ASP A 132 11.42 -8.24 -0.48
N VAL A 133 12.08 -7.49 -1.37
CA VAL A 133 13.28 -7.94 -2.10
C VAL A 133 14.55 -7.22 -1.66
N SER A 134 14.48 -6.46 -0.56
CA SER A 134 15.67 -5.87 0.05
C SER A 134 16.59 -6.96 0.61
N ARG A 135 17.88 -6.66 0.69
CA ARG A 135 18.91 -7.60 1.15
C ARG A 135 18.68 -8.09 2.59
N ASP A 136 18.17 -7.22 3.46
CA ASP A 136 17.86 -7.50 4.85
C ASP A 136 16.62 -6.70 5.26
N LEU A 137 15.51 -7.39 5.54
CA LEU A 137 14.25 -6.77 5.89
C LEU A 137 14.32 -5.96 7.20
N ASN A 138 15.11 -6.40 8.19
CA ASN A 138 15.21 -5.68 9.45
C ASN A 138 15.98 -4.37 9.27
N ALA A 139 17.14 -4.44 8.60
CA ALA A 139 17.93 -3.25 8.30
C ALA A 139 17.17 -2.26 7.39
N ALA A 140 16.42 -2.78 6.41
CA ALA A 140 15.56 -1.96 5.55
C ALA A 140 14.45 -1.27 6.37
N PHE A 141 13.80 -1.99 7.28
CA PHE A 141 12.74 -1.41 8.11
C PHE A 141 13.30 -0.35 9.08
N ASP A 142 14.45 -0.62 9.73
CA ASP A 142 15.14 0.36 10.57
C ASP A 142 15.53 1.63 9.80
N ALA A 143 15.93 1.49 8.54
CA ALA A 143 16.23 2.63 7.67
C ALA A 143 14.97 3.44 7.37
N LEU A 144 13.85 2.78 7.04
CA LEU A 144 12.58 3.44 6.74
C LEU A 144 11.98 4.16 7.96
N LEU A 145 12.09 3.59 9.16
CA LEU A 145 11.62 4.22 10.40
C LEU A 145 12.33 5.54 10.72
N ARG A 146 13.52 5.78 10.15
CA ARG A 146 14.27 7.05 10.30
C ARG A 146 13.83 8.14 9.33
N VAL A 147 12.95 7.82 8.38
CA VAL A 147 12.42 8.78 7.40
C VAL A 147 10.99 9.18 7.80
N PRO A 148 10.78 10.33 8.45
CA PRO A 148 9.47 10.70 9.02
C PRO A 148 8.33 10.77 8.00
N ALA A 149 8.65 10.99 6.71
CA ALA A 149 7.66 11.01 5.63
C ALA A 149 7.08 9.63 5.33
N VAL A 150 7.76 8.53 5.71
CA VAL A 150 7.27 7.17 5.49
C VAL A 150 6.24 6.83 6.56
N THR A 151 4.97 6.85 6.17
CA THR A 151 3.82 6.57 7.06
C THR A 151 3.36 5.12 6.99
N SER A 152 3.76 4.37 5.96
CA SER A 152 3.41 2.96 5.81
C SER A 152 4.50 2.18 5.05
N VAL A 153 4.66 0.90 5.39
CA VAL A 153 5.48 -0.06 4.61
C VAL A 153 4.60 -1.22 4.20
N LEU A 154 4.36 -1.35 2.88
CA LEU A 154 3.63 -2.47 2.29
C LEU A 154 4.57 -3.67 2.14
N THR A 155 4.19 -4.78 2.77
CA THR A 155 5.04 -5.97 2.80
C THR A 155 4.26 -7.28 2.85
N SER A 156 4.84 -8.32 2.25
CA SER A 156 4.47 -9.72 2.46
C SER A 156 5.45 -10.44 3.40
N GLY A 157 6.34 -9.69 4.06
CA GLY A 157 7.36 -10.27 4.94
C GLY A 157 8.47 -11.01 4.19
N GLY A 158 8.69 -10.68 2.90
CA GLY A 158 9.68 -11.31 2.03
C GLY A 158 9.25 -12.66 1.45
N HIS A 159 7.95 -13.02 1.56
CA HIS A 159 7.39 -14.26 1.04
C HIS A 159 6.41 -13.99 -0.13
N PRO A 160 6.11 -14.98 -0.97
CA PRO A 160 5.06 -14.85 -1.99
C PRO A 160 3.68 -14.51 -1.40
N SER A 161 3.36 -15.08 -0.23
CA SER A 161 2.16 -14.78 0.54
C SER A 161 2.52 -14.31 1.94
N VAL A 162 1.88 -13.23 2.38
CA VAL A 162 2.03 -12.72 3.75
C VAL A 162 1.54 -13.72 4.81
N LEU A 163 0.67 -14.66 4.42
CA LEU A 163 0.19 -15.73 5.30
C LEU A 163 1.32 -16.69 5.72
N ASP A 164 2.38 -16.79 4.92
CA ASP A 164 3.57 -17.59 5.23
C ASP A 164 4.60 -16.83 6.09
N ALA A 165 4.32 -15.55 6.39
CA ALA A 165 5.25 -14.64 7.05
C ALA A 165 4.78 -14.14 8.42
N VAL A 166 3.85 -14.83 9.10
CA VAL A 166 3.24 -14.39 10.36
C VAL A 166 4.29 -13.92 11.39
N ALA A 167 5.34 -14.72 11.62
CA ALA A 167 6.40 -14.36 12.56
C ALA A 167 7.18 -13.10 12.17
N THR A 168 7.43 -12.90 10.86
CA THR A 168 8.09 -11.71 10.34
C THR A 168 7.20 -10.48 10.51
N ILE A 169 5.91 -10.58 10.17
CA ILE A 169 4.97 -9.46 10.33
C ILE A 169 4.82 -9.07 11.81
N MET A 170 4.69 -10.04 12.72
CA MET A 170 4.68 -9.78 14.17
C MET A 170 5.93 -9.01 14.63
N ARG A 171 7.10 -9.38 14.12
CA ARG A 171 8.36 -8.70 14.45
C ARG A 171 8.35 -7.25 13.93
N LEU A 172 7.97 -7.01 12.68
CA LEU A 172 7.88 -5.68 12.09
C LEU A 172 6.86 -4.80 12.82
N VAL A 173 5.70 -5.35 13.20
CA VAL A 173 4.69 -4.64 13.99
C VAL A 173 5.26 -4.19 15.34
N ARG A 174 6.00 -5.07 16.04
CA ARG A 174 6.68 -4.69 17.30
C ARG A 174 7.77 -3.64 17.07
N GLN A 175 8.53 -3.74 15.99
CA GLN A 175 9.59 -2.79 15.65
C GLN A 175 9.01 -1.39 15.29
N ALA A 176 7.81 -1.35 14.69
CA ALA A 176 7.09 -0.12 14.41
C ALA A 176 6.49 0.56 15.65
N ALA A 177 6.45 -0.14 16.80
CA ALA A 177 5.80 0.39 18.01
C ALA A 177 6.45 1.70 18.47
N GLY A 178 5.62 2.73 18.67
CA GLY A 178 6.09 4.08 19.06
C GLY A 178 6.53 4.96 17.89
N SER A 179 6.54 4.44 16.65
CA SER A 179 6.75 5.24 15.44
C SER A 179 5.42 5.67 14.81
N THR A 180 5.49 6.58 13.83
CA THR A 180 4.35 6.98 12.99
C THR A 180 4.12 6.02 11.82
N CYS A 181 5.04 5.08 11.57
CA CYS A 181 4.98 4.16 10.45
C CYS A 181 4.11 2.93 10.78
N THR A 182 3.22 2.58 9.85
CA THR A 182 2.33 1.43 9.96
C THR A 182 2.79 0.30 9.03
N VAL A 183 2.84 -0.94 9.54
CA VAL A 183 3.02 -2.13 8.71
C VAL A 183 1.71 -2.39 7.98
N LEU A 184 1.74 -2.28 6.65
CA LEU A 184 0.63 -2.56 5.74
C LEU A 184 0.84 -3.97 5.17
N ALA A 185 0.12 -4.95 5.70
CA ALA A 185 0.29 -6.34 5.29
C ALA A 185 -0.46 -6.63 3.99
N GLY A 186 0.23 -7.16 2.98
CA GLY A 186 -0.35 -7.43 1.68
C GLY A 186 0.30 -8.58 0.93
N SER A 187 -0.28 -8.93 -0.22
CA SER A 187 0.03 -10.10 -1.04
C SER A 187 -0.41 -11.43 -0.44
N GLY A 188 -1.29 -12.14 -1.14
CA GLY A 188 -1.76 -13.47 -0.74
C GLY A 188 -2.79 -13.49 0.38
N LEU A 189 -3.23 -12.36 0.92
CA LEU A 189 -4.34 -12.33 1.86
C LEU A 189 -5.63 -12.81 1.20
N THR A 190 -6.37 -13.66 1.94
CA THR A 190 -7.69 -14.14 1.54
C THR A 190 -8.75 -13.65 2.52
N ILE A 191 -10.02 -13.64 2.06
CA ILE A 191 -11.16 -13.22 2.89
C ILE A 191 -11.25 -14.12 4.14
N ASP A 192 -11.03 -15.43 3.95
CA ASP A 192 -11.24 -16.41 5.02
C ASP A 192 -10.09 -16.40 6.04
N ALA A 193 -8.88 -15.99 5.65
CA ALA A 193 -7.71 -15.97 6.53
C ALA A 193 -7.44 -14.62 7.21
N VAL A 194 -7.95 -13.51 6.67
CA VAL A 194 -7.55 -12.16 7.12
C VAL A 194 -7.88 -11.89 8.58
N GLY A 195 -9.02 -12.38 9.07
CA GLY A 195 -9.42 -12.18 10.48
C GLY A 195 -8.43 -12.85 11.46
N ASP A 196 -8.08 -14.11 11.21
CA ASP A 196 -7.12 -14.85 12.02
C ASP A 196 -5.73 -14.26 11.91
N PHE A 197 -5.33 -13.86 10.71
CA PHE A 197 -4.04 -13.22 10.45
C PHE A 197 -3.89 -11.92 11.26
N VAL A 198 -4.89 -11.05 11.25
CA VAL A 198 -4.89 -9.80 12.02
C VAL A 198 -4.79 -10.08 13.51
N ARG A 199 -5.57 -11.03 14.04
CA ARG A 199 -5.50 -11.43 15.46
C ARG A 199 -4.12 -11.98 15.85
N ALA A 200 -3.54 -12.80 14.98
CA ALA A 200 -2.24 -13.42 15.24
C ALA A 200 -1.08 -12.41 15.20
N THR A 201 -1.14 -11.45 14.26
CA THR A 201 -0.01 -10.54 14.00
C THR A 201 -0.11 -9.20 14.72
N GLY A 202 -1.31 -8.78 15.09
CA GLY A 202 -1.57 -7.44 15.63
C GLY A 202 -1.42 -6.32 14.58
N VAL A 203 -1.37 -6.66 13.28
CA VAL A 203 -1.28 -5.67 12.20
C VAL A 203 -2.53 -4.78 12.16
N ARG A 204 -2.35 -3.48 11.91
CA ARG A 204 -3.43 -2.49 11.91
C ARG A 204 -3.82 -1.99 10.52
N ALA A 205 -3.17 -2.50 9.48
CA ALA A 205 -3.49 -2.17 8.11
C ALA A 205 -3.26 -3.37 7.19
N VAL A 206 -4.20 -3.61 6.28
CA VAL A 206 -4.15 -4.69 5.29
C VAL A 206 -4.41 -4.15 3.89
N HIS A 207 -3.78 -4.79 2.91
CA HIS A 207 -3.82 -4.38 1.52
C HIS A 207 -4.36 -5.52 0.65
N PHE A 208 -5.38 -5.24 -0.15
CA PHE A 208 -6.04 -6.19 -1.02
C PHE A 208 -5.98 -5.78 -2.50
N GLY A 209 -5.44 -6.65 -3.33
CA GLY A 209 -5.47 -6.55 -4.79
C GLY A 209 -6.38 -7.62 -5.39
N SER A 210 -5.82 -8.77 -5.77
CA SER A 210 -6.55 -9.89 -6.39
C SER A 210 -7.58 -10.54 -5.45
N GLY A 211 -7.37 -10.49 -4.13
CA GLY A 211 -8.24 -11.10 -3.14
C GLY A 211 -9.67 -10.56 -3.13
N VAL A 212 -9.91 -9.33 -3.61
CA VAL A 212 -11.23 -8.70 -3.75
C VAL A 212 -11.74 -8.68 -5.19
N ARG A 213 -11.15 -9.49 -6.06
CA ARG A 213 -11.57 -9.65 -7.47
C ARG A 213 -12.11 -11.05 -7.71
N PRO A 214 -13.10 -11.25 -8.62
CA PRO A 214 -13.62 -12.56 -8.96
C PRO A 214 -12.51 -13.56 -9.29
N ARG A 215 -12.53 -14.73 -8.69
CA ARG A 215 -11.54 -15.82 -8.85
C ARG A 215 -10.07 -15.42 -8.63
N GLY A 216 -9.81 -14.24 -8.02
CA GLY A 216 -8.45 -13.72 -7.87
C GLY A 216 -7.81 -13.19 -9.16
N GLU A 217 -8.60 -12.97 -10.21
CA GLU A 217 -8.13 -12.48 -11.51
C GLU A 217 -7.78 -11.00 -11.42
N VAL A 218 -6.50 -10.66 -11.52
CA VAL A 218 -5.99 -9.30 -11.30
C VAL A 218 -6.57 -8.26 -12.26
N LEU A 219 -7.03 -8.67 -13.45
CA LEU A 219 -7.64 -7.78 -14.44
C LEU A 219 -9.18 -7.72 -14.35
N ALA A 220 -9.81 -8.55 -13.52
CA ALA A 220 -11.24 -8.44 -13.27
C ALA A 220 -11.54 -7.17 -12.45
N PRO A 221 -12.76 -6.60 -12.55
CA PRO A 221 -13.16 -5.46 -11.72
C PRO A 221 -13.19 -5.84 -10.23
N VAL A 222 -13.07 -4.83 -9.36
CA VAL A 222 -13.28 -4.99 -7.92
C VAL A 222 -14.72 -5.45 -7.67
N ASP A 223 -14.88 -6.48 -6.84
CA ASP A 223 -16.16 -7.05 -6.44
C ASP A 223 -16.57 -6.47 -5.06
N GLU A 224 -17.65 -5.68 -5.04
CA GLU A 224 -18.15 -5.03 -3.82
C GLU A 224 -18.44 -6.04 -2.71
N GLN A 225 -19.10 -7.17 -3.02
CA GLN A 225 -19.42 -8.18 -2.02
C GLN A 225 -18.16 -8.79 -1.38
N ARG A 226 -17.09 -8.94 -2.14
CA ARG A 226 -15.81 -9.43 -1.62
C ARG A 226 -15.16 -8.40 -0.69
N VAL A 227 -15.20 -7.12 -1.03
CA VAL A 227 -14.71 -6.04 -0.16
C VAL A 227 -15.52 -5.97 1.13
N GLU A 228 -16.85 -6.03 1.06
CA GLU A 228 -17.75 -6.09 2.23
C GLU A 228 -17.42 -7.27 3.15
N ARG A 229 -17.16 -8.44 2.58
CA ARG A 229 -16.76 -9.63 3.37
C ARG A 229 -15.42 -9.44 4.05
N VAL A 230 -14.42 -8.83 3.38
CA VAL A 230 -13.14 -8.48 4.02
C VAL A 230 -13.39 -7.51 5.17
N ARG A 231 -14.18 -6.46 4.95
CA ARG A 231 -14.51 -5.47 5.98
C ARG A 231 -15.15 -6.12 7.21
N ALA A 232 -16.14 -6.97 6.99
CA ALA A 232 -16.81 -7.69 8.07
C ALA A 232 -15.84 -8.60 8.86
N ALA A 233 -14.92 -9.30 8.18
CA ALA A 233 -13.91 -10.12 8.83
C ALA A 233 -12.93 -9.29 9.68
N LEU A 234 -12.56 -8.10 9.21
CA LEU A 234 -11.68 -7.17 9.95
C LEU A 234 -12.40 -6.57 11.17
N ASP A 235 -13.67 -6.18 11.04
CA ASP A 235 -14.46 -5.63 12.13
C ASP A 235 -14.68 -6.71 13.23
N GLY A 236 -14.92 -7.96 12.83
CA GLY A 236 -15.00 -9.11 13.75
C GLY A 236 -13.65 -9.41 14.45
N ALA A 237 -12.52 -9.22 13.77
CA ALA A 237 -11.21 -9.39 14.39
C ALA A 237 -10.89 -8.29 15.41
N ALA A 238 -11.24 -7.04 15.12
CA ALA A 238 -11.00 -5.89 16.00
C ALA A 238 -11.81 -5.94 17.31
N ALA A 239 -12.96 -6.61 17.32
CA ALA A 239 -13.80 -6.75 18.51
C ALA A 239 -13.20 -7.70 19.58
N HIS A 240 -12.11 -8.42 19.28
CA HIS A 240 -11.51 -9.43 20.14
C HIS A 240 -10.06 -9.08 20.56
N VAL A 241 -9.59 -7.87 20.24
CA VAL A 241 -8.30 -7.28 20.64
C VAL A 241 -8.53 -6.13 21.63
#